data_03363c40fa34be63cac09700bed9d5c3
#
_entry.id   03363c40fa34be63cac09700bed9d5c3
#
_cell.length_a   1.000
_cell.length_b   1.000
_cell.length_c   1.000
_cell.angle_alpha   90.00
_cell.angle_beta   90.00
_cell.angle_gamma   90.00
#
_symmetry.space_group_name_H-M   'P 1'
#
loop_
_entity.id
_entity.type
_entity.pdbx_description
1 polymer ?
#
loop_
_entity_poly.entity_id
_entity_poly.type
_entity_poly.pdbx_seq_one_letter_code
_entity_poly.pdbx_strand_id
1 'polypeptide(L)'
;FSAATGVNLGGAAVPAGPVALVSQSGNLLLDFNLRAANMGLGFSRQVAIGNAADLDGIDLISDSLDDPETKVVLAYLEGFSKDRGRSLVELARGHRGHKPIVLLKPGKSDAGRQAAITHTGTLAGEDRVADAALRQAGILRAPGIAEAWEMVEALCRCPRLEGDRVALISDGGGHATVLADSLGLA
;
A
#
# COMPACT_ATOMS: atom_id res chain seq x y z
N PHE A 1 14.07 -0.44 7.98
CA PHE A 1 14.81 -1.57 8.56
C PHE A 1 15.09 -2.60 7.47
N SER A 2 16.34 -2.94 7.25
CA SER A 2 16.72 -4.12 6.50
C SER A 2 16.61 -5.33 7.43
N ALA A 3 16.05 -6.44 6.97
CA ALA A 3 16.01 -7.68 7.73
C ALA A 3 17.43 -8.15 8.17
N ALA A 4 18.47 -7.72 7.46
CA ALA A 4 19.88 -8.03 7.74
C ALA A 4 20.53 -7.18 8.84
N THR A 5 19.98 -6.00 9.18
CA THR A 5 20.59 -5.04 10.13
C THR A 5 19.61 -4.58 11.22
N GLY A 6 18.49 -5.29 11.40
CA GLY A 6 17.30 -4.81 12.08
C GLY A 6 17.47 -4.40 13.54
N VAL A 7 17.15 -3.15 13.83
CA VAL A 7 16.67 -2.76 15.14
C VAL A 7 15.14 -2.94 15.14
N ASN A 8 14.64 -3.98 15.76
CA ASN A 8 13.22 -4.23 15.92
C ASN A 8 12.77 -3.73 17.30
N LEU A 9 12.07 -2.63 17.35
CA LEU A 9 11.51 -2.08 18.59
C LEU A 9 10.24 -2.82 19.04
N GLY A 10 9.68 -3.69 18.20
CA GLY A 10 8.42 -4.39 18.45
C GLY A 10 8.55 -5.81 19.03
N GLY A 11 9.75 -6.32 19.26
CA GLY A 11 9.99 -7.61 19.95
C GLY A 11 9.62 -8.89 19.18
N ALA A 12 8.88 -8.80 18.06
CA ALA A 12 8.55 -9.96 17.23
C ALA A 12 9.53 -10.08 16.05
N ALA A 13 10.05 -11.28 15.82
CA ALA A 13 10.83 -11.57 14.62
C ALA A 13 9.89 -11.45 13.40
N VAL A 14 10.20 -10.53 12.50
CA VAL A 14 9.46 -10.37 11.26
C VAL A 14 10.18 -11.17 10.18
N PRO A 15 9.52 -12.11 9.50
CA PRO A 15 10.17 -12.91 8.46
C PRO A 15 10.60 -12.02 7.28
N ALA A 16 11.70 -12.40 6.63
CA ALA A 16 12.08 -11.83 5.36
C ALA A 16 11.03 -12.21 4.29
N GLY A 17 10.77 -11.32 3.35
CA GLY A 17 9.78 -11.56 2.30
C GLY A 17 9.67 -10.41 1.31
N PRO A 18 8.69 -10.47 0.40
CA PRO A 18 8.67 -9.62 -0.77
C PRO A 18 7.97 -8.26 -0.58
N VAL A 19 7.54 -7.90 0.61
CA VAL A 19 6.78 -6.66 0.85
C VAL A 19 7.68 -5.57 1.39
N ALA A 20 7.72 -4.42 0.74
CA ALA A 20 8.26 -3.20 1.35
C ALA A 20 7.14 -2.44 2.06
N LEU A 21 7.32 -2.12 3.33
CA LEU A 21 6.36 -1.35 4.13
C LEU A 21 6.93 0.02 4.48
N VAL A 22 6.24 1.06 4.04
CA VAL A 22 6.52 2.46 4.38
C VAL A 22 5.34 3.04 5.15
N SER A 23 5.53 3.45 6.39
CA SER A 23 4.43 3.92 7.23
C SER A 23 4.75 5.22 7.95
N GLN A 24 3.84 6.20 7.90
CA GLN A 24 3.89 7.38 8.76
C GLN A 24 3.51 7.07 10.21
N SER A 25 2.85 5.92 10.46
CA SER A 25 2.45 5.49 11.80
C SER A 25 3.28 4.31 12.28
N GLY A 26 3.98 4.48 13.39
CA GLY A 26 4.70 3.38 14.05
C GLY A 26 3.77 2.31 14.61
N ASN A 27 2.63 2.69 15.16
CA ASN A 27 1.64 1.74 15.68
C ASN A 27 1.02 0.88 14.58
N LEU A 28 0.69 1.47 13.42
CA LEU A 28 0.19 0.71 12.28
C LEU A 28 1.25 -0.25 11.72
N LEU A 29 2.52 0.10 11.79
CA LEU A 29 3.60 -0.80 11.41
C LEU A 29 3.58 -2.09 12.26
N LEU A 30 3.32 -1.98 13.56
CA LEU A 30 3.19 -3.15 14.45
C LEU A 30 1.95 -3.99 14.10
N ASP A 31 0.79 -3.38 13.82
CA ASP A 31 -0.40 -4.09 13.36
C ASP A 31 -0.14 -4.81 12.03
N PHE A 32 0.56 -4.17 11.12
CA PHE A 32 0.96 -4.76 9.85
C PHE A 32 1.90 -5.96 10.03
N ASN A 33 2.81 -5.93 11.00
CA ASN A 33 3.68 -7.06 11.31
C ASN A 33 2.88 -8.29 11.76
N LEU A 34 1.91 -8.09 12.65
CA LEU A 34 1.06 -9.18 13.11
C LEU A 34 0.24 -9.80 11.99
N ARG A 35 -0.32 -8.97 11.10
CA ARG A 35 -1.09 -9.44 9.94
C ARG A 35 -0.22 -10.20 8.96
N ALA A 36 0.94 -9.68 8.62
CA ALA A 36 1.89 -10.34 7.72
C ALA A 36 2.30 -11.72 8.27
N ALA A 37 2.62 -11.80 9.56
CA ALA A 37 2.97 -13.07 10.21
C ALA A 37 1.83 -14.09 10.13
N ASN A 38 0.57 -13.68 10.40
CA ASN A 38 -0.61 -14.53 10.30
C ASN A 38 -0.89 -15.02 8.87
N MET A 39 -0.52 -14.22 7.87
CA MET A 39 -0.67 -14.56 6.45
C MET A 39 0.54 -15.31 5.88
N GLY A 40 1.60 -15.53 6.66
CA GLY A 40 2.85 -16.11 6.20
C GLY A 40 3.56 -15.24 5.16
N LEU A 41 3.38 -13.93 5.25
CA LEU A 41 4.08 -12.92 4.44
C LEU A 41 5.23 -12.33 5.25
N GLY A 42 6.27 -11.89 4.54
CA GLY A 42 7.42 -11.22 5.14
C GLY A 42 7.75 -9.93 4.42
N PHE A 43 8.77 -9.25 4.93
CA PHE A 43 9.17 -7.96 4.42
C PHE A 43 10.58 -7.94 3.86
N SER A 44 10.75 -7.28 2.73
CA SER A 44 12.08 -6.90 2.23
C SER A 44 12.63 -5.74 3.06
N ARG A 45 11.76 -4.80 3.43
CA ARG A 45 12.05 -3.69 4.34
C ARG A 45 10.81 -3.17 5.04
N GLN A 46 11.03 -2.53 6.19
CA GLN A 46 10.00 -1.82 6.94
C GLN A 46 10.56 -0.51 7.46
N VAL A 47 9.86 0.58 7.21
CA VAL A 47 10.28 1.89 7.68
C VAL A 47 9.09 2.65 8.28
N ALA A 48 9.22 3.07 9.54
CA ALA A 48 8.33 4.04 10.15
C ALA A 48 9.01 5.43 10.06
N ILE A 49 8.39 6.34 9.30
CA ILE A 49 8.97 7.67 9.02
C ILE A 49 8.48 8.77 9.96
N GLY A 50 7.42 8.51 10.75
CA GLY A 50 6.83 9.55 11.60
C GLY A 50 6.49 10.79 10.78
N ASN A 51 6.91 11.96 11.27
CA ASN A 51 6.65 13.26 10.64
C ASN A 51 7.56 13.59 9.44
N ALA A 52 8.38 12.63 8.96
CA ALA A 52 9.20 12.79 7.75
C ALA A 52 10.09 14.07 7.79
N ALA A 53 10.96 14.17 8.80
CA ALA A 53 11.77 15.38 9.03
C ALA A 53 12.89 15.55 7.98
N ASP A 54 13.40 14.44 7.41
CA ASP A 54 14.48 14.41 6.41
C ASP A 54 14.00 13.68 5.16
N LEU A 55 13.89 12.35 5.23
CA LEU A 55 13.32 11.55 4.16
C LEU A 55 11.81 11.44 4.31
N ASP A 56 11.08 11.53 3.21
CA ASP A 56 9.64 11.31 3.22
C ASP A 56 9.24 9.92 2.66
N GLY A 57 7.94 9.65 2.66
CA GLY A 57 7.41 8.37 2.20
C GLY A 57 7.66 8.11 0.71
N ILE A 58 7.78 9.15 -0.11
CA ILE A 58 7.99 9.02 -1.54
C ILE A 58 9.44 8.61 -1.84
N ASP A 59 10.40 9.14 -1.10
CA ASP A 59 11.81 8.75 -1.22
C ASP A 59 11.99 7.27 -0.90
N LEU A 60 11.32 6.79 0.16
CA LEU A 60 11.38 5.38 0.57
C LEU A 60 10.58 4.44 -0.36
N ILE A 61 9.48 4.91 -0.93
CA ILE A 61 8.77 4.18 -1.98
C ILE A 61 9.68 4.04 -3.21
N SER A 62 10.35 5.11 -3.62
CA SER A 62 11.30 5.09 -4.74
C SER A 62 12.39 4.04 -4.53
N ASP A 63 13.07 4.10 -3.38
CA ASP A 63 14.11 3.15 -3.01
C ASP A 63 13.58 1.69 -2.94
N SER A 64 12.33 1.51 -2.51
CA SER A 64 11.69 0.19 -2.48
C SER A 64 11.34 -0.34 -3.87
N LEU A 65 11.02 0.53 -4.80
CA LEU A 65 10.75 0.13 -6.20
C LEU A 65 12.03 -0.34 -6.91
N ASP A 66 13.17 0.19 -6.52
CA ASP A 66 14.47 -0.21 -7.07
C ASP A 66 15.06 -1.48 -6.41
N ASP A 67 14.56 -1.87 -5.22
CA ASP A 67 15.04 -3.02 -4.48
C ASP A 67 14.62 -4.36 -5.12
N PRO A 68 15.57 -5.22 -5.57
CA PRO A 68 15.25 -6.49 -6.23
C PRO A 68 14.47 -7.48 -5.36
N GLU A 69 14.59 -7.40 -4.04
CA GLU A 69 13.87 -8.26 -3.09
C GLU A 69 12.40 -7.84 -2.91
N THR A 70 12.03 -6.63 -3.31
CA THR A 70 10.68 -6.11 -3.19
C THR A 70 9.83 -6.49 -4.40
N LYS A 71 8.67 -7.10 -4.18
CA LYS A 71 7.63 -7.36 -5.20
C LYS A 71 6.47 -6.37 -5.12
N VAL A 72 6.10 -5.97 -3.92
CA VAL A 72 4.95 -5.08 -3.63
C VAL A 72 5.36 -4.03 -2.62
N VAL A 73 4.99 -2.78 -2.86
CA VAL A 73 5.15 -1.70 -1.88
C VAL A 73 3.80 -1.44 -1.21
N LEU A 74 3.73 -1.60 0.11
CA LEU A 74 2.61 -1.18 0.94
C LEU A 74 2.98 0.12 1.64
N ALA A 75 2.22 1.18 1.39
CA ALA A 75 2.45 2.48 2.00
C ALA A 75 1.24 2.96 2.80
N TYR A 76 1.48 3.47 4.00
CA TYR A 76 0.52 4.25 4.78
C TYR A 76 0.98 5.69 4.86
N LEU A 77 0.27 6.59 4.18
CA LEU A 77 0.59 8.02 4.13
C LEU A 77 -0.65 8.86 4.45
N GLU A 78 -0.59 9.68 5.46
CA GLU A 78 -1.70 10.52 5.92
C GLU A 78 -1.87 11.77 5.03
N GLY A 79 -0.75 12.26 4.50
CA GLY A 79 -0.74 13.42 3.61
C GLY A 79 0.56 13.52 2.83
N PHE A 80 0.60 14.50 1.96
CA PHE A 80 1.79 14.83 1.17
C PHE A 80 2.18 16.28 1.45
N SER A 81 3.47 16.54 1.61
CA SER A 81 3.99 17.90 1.58
C SER A 81 3.81 18.51 0.18
N LYS A 82 4.05 19.82 0.05
CA LYS A 82 3.87 20.53 -1.21
C LYS A 82 4.62 19.82 -2.35
N ASP A 83 3.93 19.63 -3.47
CA ASP A 83 4.41 18.97 -4.71
C ASP A 83 4.77 17.48 -4.60
N ARG A 84 4.88 16.90 -3.40
CA ARG A 84 5.26 15.49 -3.23
C ARG A 84 4.20 14.50 -3.71
N GLY A 85 2.91 14.87 -3.64
CA GLY A 85 1.85 14.07 -4.27
C GLY A 85 2.03 13.92 -5.78
N ARG A 86 2.50 14.98 -6.46
CA ARG A 86 2.86 14.92 -7.88
C ARG A 86 4.07 14.00 -8.11
N SER A 87 5.09 14.12 -7.29
CA SER A 87 6.29 13.24 -7.35
C SER A 87 5.91 11.77 -7.23
N LEU A 88 4.97 11.41 -6.34
CA LEU A 88 4.47 10.05 -6.22
C LEU A 88 3.78 9.56 -7.50
N VAL A 89 2.95 10.41 -8.12
CA VAL A 89 2.27 10.09 -9.39
C VAL A 89 3.27 9.87 -10.51
N GLU A 90 4.28 10.73 -10.63
CA GLU A 90 5.34 10.62 -11.64
C GLU A 90 6.19 9.37 -11.43
N LEU A 91 6.58 9.09 -10.18
CA LEU A 91 7.31 7.89 -9.79
C LEU A 91 6.54 6.61 -10.17
N ALA A 92 5.26 6.54 -9.79
CA ALA A 92 4.43 5.38 -10.07
C ALA A 92 4.22 5.16 -11.59
N ARG A 93 4.08 6.24 -12.36
CA ARG A 93 4.00 6.16 -13.83
C ARG A 93 5.28 5.61 -14.45
N GLY A 94 6.45 6.02 -13.95
CA GLY A 94 7.75 5.54 -14.41
C GLY A 94 7.95 4.04 -14.14
N HIS A 95 7.35 3.52 -13.08
CA HIS A 95 7.42 2.10 -12.68
C HIS A 95 6.18 1.29 -13.03
N ARG A 96 5.28 1.86 -13.84
CA ARG A 96 4.01 1.22 -14.19
C ARG A 96 4.25 -0.14 -14.84
N GLY A 97 3.61 -1.14 -14.25
CA GLY A 97 3.73 -2.50 -14.75
C GLY A 97 4.92 -3.30 -14.20
N HIS A 98 5.78 -2.73 -13.37
CA HIS A 98 6.88 -3.44 -12.74
C HIS A 98 6.52 -3.91 -11.32
N LYS A 99 6.38 -2.97 -10.39
CA LYS A 99 6.05 -3.27 -8.99
C LYS A 99 4.83 -2.47 -8.57
N PRO A 100 3.77 -3.13 -8.09
CA PRO A 100 2.56 -2.45 -7.64
C PRO A 100 2.81 -1.70 -6.33
N ILE A 101 2.13 -0.55 -6.20
CA ILE A 101 2.07 0.24 -4.98
C ILE A 101 0.64 0.13 -4.45
N VAL A 102 0.48 -0.41 -3.24
CA VAL A 102 -0.76 -0.38 -2.47
C VAL A 102 -0.67 0.77 -1.49
N LEU A 103 -1.57 1.73 -1.59
CA LEU A 103 -1.58 2.92 -0.75
C LEU A 103 -2.80 2.96 0.15
N LEU A 104 -2.58 2.95 1.46
CA LEU A 104 -3.57 3.27 2.47
C LEU A 104 -3.44 4.74 2.83
N LYS A 105 -4.36 5.57 2.32
CA LYS A 105 -4.41 7.00 2.57
C LYS A 105 -5.72 7.36 3.26
N PRO A 106 -5.70 7.74 4.55
CA PRO A 106 -6.88 8.23 5.26
C PRO A 106 -7.35 9.59 4.73
N GLY A 107 -8.44 10.11 5.27
CA GLY A 107 -8.97 11.43 4.93
C GLY A 107 -9.97 11.42 3.77
N LYS A 108 -10.67 10.29 3.53
CA LYS A 108 -11.74 10.19 2.52
C LYS A 108 -13.00 10.94 2.93
N SER A 109 -13.39 10.87 4.20
CA SER A 109 -14.54 11.58 4.76
C SER A 109 -14.11 12.90 5.40
N ASP A 110 -15.07 13.81 5.65
CA ASP A 110 -14.81 15.08 6.34
C ASP A 110 -14.24 14.84 7.74
N ALA A 111 -14.80 13.87 8.47
CA ALA A 111 -14.29 13.49 9.79
C ALA A 111 -12.87 12.93 9.72
N GLY A 112 -12.58 12.08 8.74
CA GLY A 112 -11.25 11.53 8.52
C GLY A 112 -10.22 12.59 8.11
N ARG A 113 -10.63 13.58 7.29
CA ARG A 113 -9.78 14.74 6.94
C ARG A 113 -9.45 15.58 8.15
N GLN A 114 -10.45 15.89 8.99
CA GLN A 114 -10.24 16.66 10.20
C GLN A 114 -9.32 15.94 11.18
N ALA A 115 -9.49 14.63 11.35
CA ALA A 115 -8.61 13.81 12.17
C ALA A 115 -7.15 13.82 11.64
N ALA A 116 -6.94 13.64 10.34
CA ALA A 116 -5.62 13.69 9.74
C ALA A 116 -4.94 15.06 9.91
N ILE A 117 -5.65 16.17 9.69
CA ILE A 117 -5.13 17.52 9.89
C ILE A 117 -4.72 17.73 11.35
N THR A 118 -5.54 17.27 12.31
CA THR A 118 -5.25 17.41 13.74
C THR A 118 -4.02 16.59 14.15
N HIS A 119 -3.82 15.43 13.53
CA HIS A 119 -2.74 14.51 13.86
C HIS A 119 -1.40 14.91 13.23
N THR A 120 -1.39 15.33 11.97
CA THR A 120 -0.14 15.58 11.22
C THR A 120 0.11 17.05 10.89
N GLY A 121 -0.88 17.93 11.08
CA GLY A 121 -0.80 19.33 10.66
C GLY A 121 -0.76 19.53 9.14
N THR A 122 -0.89 18.46 8.35
CA THR A 122 -0.83 18.53 6.88
C THR A 122 -2.21 18.86 6.32
N LEU A 123 -2.31 19.91 5.52
CA LEU A 123 -3.53 20.24 4.77
C LEU A 123 -3.82 19.13 3.76
N ALA A 124 -4.90 18.39 4.00
CA ALA A 124 -5.39 17.41 3.03
C ALA A 124 -6.08 18.17 1.88
N GLY A 125 -5.57 18.02 0.66
CA GLY A 125 -6.25 18.44 -0.55
C GLY A 125 -7.57 17.68 -0.77
N GLU A 126 -8.31 18.04 -1.82
CA GLU A 126 -9.55 17.33 -2.17
C GLU A 126 -9.28 15.85 -2.48
N ASP A 127 -9.91 14.96 -1.71
CA ASP A 127 -9.69 13.51 -1.81
C ASP A 127 -10.04 12.96 -3.20
N ARG A 128 -11.07 13.49 -3.84
CA ARG A 128 -11.47 13.10 -5.21
C ARG A 128 -10.37 13.36 -6.24
N VAL A 129 -9.65 14.48 -6.11
CA VAL A 129 -8.54 14.83 -7.00
C VAL A 129 -7.36 13.89 -6.76
N ALA A 130 -7.04 13.63 -5.49
CA ALA A 130 -6.00 12.70 -5.12
C ALA A 130 -6.31 11.27 -5.63
N ASP A 131 -7.54 10.79 -5.42
CA ASP A 131 -7.98 9.47 -5.87
C ASP A 131 -7.87 9.31 -7.39
N ALA A 132 -8.34 10.30 -8.15
CA ALA A 132 -8.24 10.27 -9.61
C ALA A 132 -6.78 10.24 -10.10
N ALA A 133 -5.90 11.04 -9.49
CA ALA A 133 -4.49 11.07 -9.84
C ALA A 133 -3.77 9.76 -9.52
N LEU A 134 -4.04 9.17 -8.34
CA LEU A 134 -3.50 7.88 -7.92
C LEU A 134 -3.93 6.75 -8.86
N ARG A 135 -5.22 6.67 -9.20
CA ARG A 135 -5.73 5.68 -10.17
C ARG A 135 -5.08 5.81 -11.53
N GLN A 136 -4.97 7.05 -12.06
CA GLN A 136 -4.28 7.29 -13.33
C GLN A 136 -2.81 6.88 -13.32
N ALA A 137 -2.16 6.95 -12.17
CA ALA A 137 -0.78 6.52 -11.99
C ALA A 137 -0.65 4.99 -11.84
N GLY A 138 -1.76 4.25 -11.67
CA GLY A 138 -1.75 2.81 -11.43
C GLY A 138 -1.48 2.43 -9.96
N ILE A 139 -1.65 3.38 -9.04
CA ILE A 139 -1.54 3.12 -7.60
C ILE A 139 -2.86 2.52 -7.11
N LEU A 140 -2.78 1.41 -6.42
CA LEU A 140 -3.91 0.71 -5.82
C LEU A 140 -4.25 1.34 -4.47
N ARG A 141 -5.32 2.10 -4.41
CA ARG A 141 -5.75 2.73 -3.17
C ARG A 141 -6.64 1.81 -2.36
N ALA A 142 -6.12 1.30 -1.24
CA ALA A 142 -6.89 0.46 -0.33
C ALA A 142 -7.97 1.26 0.41
N PRO A 143 -9.21 0.72 0.54
CA PRO A 143 -10.27 1.36 1.32
C PRO A 143 -9.98 1.35 2.82
N GLY A 144 -9.37 0.28 3.32
CA GLY A 144 -9.05 0.06 4.73
C GLY A 144 -7.84 -0.85 4.90
N ILE A 145 -7.52 -1.17 6.15
CA ILE A 145 -6.34 -1.98 6.52
C ILE A 145 -6.51 -3.42 6.05
N ALA A 146 -7.70 -4.01 6.18
CA ALA A 146 -7.96 -5.38 5.79
C ALA A 146 -7.78 -5.55 4.28
N GLU A 147 -8.42 -4.70 3.50
CA GLU A 147 -8.34 -4.71 2.04
C GLU A 147 -6.93 -4.42 1.53
N ALA A 148 -6.17 -3.58 2.24
CA ALA A 148 -4.76 -3.35 1.90
C ALA A 148 -3.96 -4.66 1.95
N TRP A 149 -4.19 -5.48 2.98
CA TRP A 149 -3.53 -6.77 3.12
C TRP A 149 -4.02 -7.82 2.13
N GLU A 150 -5.32 -7.87 1.85
CA GLU A 150 -5.89 -8.73 0.81
C GLU A 150 -5.27 -8.41 -0.57
N MET A 151 -5.14 -7.12 -0.90
CA MET A 151 -4.45 -6.68 -2.12
C MET A 151 -2.99 -7.11 -2.13
N VAL A 152 -2.24 -6.89 -1.03
CA VAL A 152 -0.83 -7.29 -0.92
C VAL A 152 -0.68 -8.80 -1.05
N GLU A 153 -1.52 -9.59 -0.39
CA GLU A 153 -1.49 -11.04 -0.48
C GLU A 153 -1.73 -11.52 -1.91
N ALA A 154 -2.75 -11.00 -2.56
CA ALA A 154 -3.06 -11.33 -3.95
C ALA A 154 -1.88 -11.00 -4.89
N LEU A 155 -1.29 -9.81 -4.74
CA LEU A 155 -0.16 -9.36 -5.55
C LEU A 155 1.13 -10.15 -5.29
N CYS A 156 1.32 -10.69 -4.09
CA CYS A 156 2.48 -11.52 -3.77
C CYS A 156 2.32 -12.97 -4.25
N ARG A 157 1.11 -13.52 -4.19
CA ARG A 157 0.84 -14.96 -4.41
C ARG A 157 0.30 -15.28 -5.79
N CYS A 158 -0.47 -14.38 -6.40
CA CYS A 158 -1.05 -14.61 -7.71
C CYS A 158 -0.06 -14.21 -8.82
N PRO A 159 -0.02 -14.95 -9.93
CA PRO A 159 0.72 -14.53 -11.10
C PRO A 159 0.08 -13.27 -11.69
N ARG A 160 0.89 -12.45 -12.33
CA ARG A 160 0.38 -11.30 -13.07
C ARG A 160 -0.51 -11.77 -14.22
N LEU A 161 -1.69 -11.19 -14.33
CA LEU A 161 -2.59 -11.46 -15.44
C LEU A 161 -2.05 -10.81 -16.73
N GLU A 162 -1.98 -11.58 -17.79
CA GLU A 162 -1.52 -11.13 -19.12
C GLU A 162 -2.68 -10.76 -20.06
N GLY A 163 -3.87 -10.51 -19.52
CA GLY A 163 -5.04 -10.16 -20.31
C GLY A 163 -6.25 -9.85 -19.45
N ASP A 164 -7.37 -9.60 -20.11
CA ASP A 164 -8.64 -9.17 -19.50
C ASP A 164 -9.70 -10.30 -19.48
N ARG A 165 -9.36 -11.50 -19.95
CA ARG A 165 -10.28 -12.63 -19.99
C ARG A 165 -10.15 -13.49 -18.74
N VAL A 166 -11.24 -13.62 -18.01
CA VAL A 166 -11.33 -14.42 -16.78
C VAL A 166 -12.35 -15.53 -16.96
N ALA A 167 -11.98 -16.76 -16.60
CA ALA A 167 -12.89 -17.89 -16.52
C ALA A 167 -13.30 -18.10 -15.05
N LEU A 168 -14.60 -18.15 -14.80
CA LEU A 168 -15.15 -18.47 -13.48
C LEU A 168 -15.51 -19.95 -13.42
N ILE A 169 -14.95 -20.66 -12.45
CA ILE A 169 -15.27 -22.06 -12.17
C ILE A 169 -15.81 -22.12 -10.73
N SER A 170 -17.03 -22.58 -10.56
CA SER A 170 -17.70 -22.64 -9.25
C SER A 170 -18.58 -23.87 -9.17
N ASP A 171 -18.66 -24.45 -7.98
CA ASP A 171 -19.59 -25.53 -7.62
C ASP A 171 -21.00 -25.05 -7.36
N GLY A 172 -21.19 -23.71 -7.20
CA GLY A 172 -22.47 -23.10 -6.86
C GLY A 172 -22.77 -21.83 -7.68
N GLY A 173 -23.97 -21.76 -8.26
CA GLY A 173 -24.39 -20.62 -9.09
C GLY A 173 -24.35 -19.28 -8.34
N GLY A 174 -24.67 -19.26 -7.04
CA GLY A 174 -24.63 -18.06 -6.21
C GLY A 174 -23.21 -17.46 -6.11
N HIS A 175 -22.21 -18.28 -5.88
CA HIS A 175 -20.80 -17.83 -5.84
C HIS A 175 -20.36 -17.29 -7.20
N ALA A 176 -20.70 -17.97 -8.29
CA ALA A 176 -20.37 -17.51 -9.63
C ALA A 176 -21.01 -16.16 -9.96
N THR A 177 -22.26 -15.93 -9.55
CA THR A 177 -22.95 -14.65 -9.78
C THR A 177 -22.28 -13.51 -9.04
N VAL A 178 -21.96 -13.68 -7.76
CA VAL A 178 -21.27 -12.65 -6.94
C VAL A 178 -19.89 -12.33 -7.50
N LEU A 179 -19.14 -13.36 -7.93
CA LEU A 179 -17.83 -13.16 -8.56
C LEU A 179 -17.93 -12.43 -9.89
N ALA A 180 -18.93 -12.78 -10.72
CA ALA A 180 -19.16 -12.11 -12.00
C ALA A 180 -19.50 -10.62 -11.80
N ASP A 181 -20.36 -10.30 -10.84
CA ASP A 181 -20.67 -8.90 -10.49
C ASP A 181 -19.42 -8.15 -10.02
N SER A 182 -18.60 -8.76 -9.19
CA SER A 182 -17.35 -8.15 -8.69
C SER A 182 -16.37 -7.86 -9.85
N LEU A 183 -16.24 -8.75 -10.82
CA LEU A 183 -15.40 -8.57 -12.00
C LEU A 183 -15.97 -7.56 -13.00
N GLY A 184 -17.28 -7.44 -13.08
CA GLY A 184 -17.97 -6.48 -13.95
C GLY A 184 -17.88 -5.03 -13.42
N LEU A 185 -17.55 -4.84 -12.15
CA LEU A 185 -17.38 -3.54 -11.50
C LEU A 185 -15.90 -3.10 -11.45
N ALA A 186 -14.97 -3.95 -11.75
CA ALA A 186 -13.54 -3.67 -11.78
C ALA A 186 -13.11 -3.13 -13.14
#